data_be98c160c3f3151a832af442f73dc50a
#
_entry.id   be98c160c3f3151a832af442f73dc50a
#
_cell.length_a   1.000
_cell.length_b   1.000
_cell.length_c   1.000
_cell.angle_alpha   90.00
_cell.angle_beta   90.00
_cell.angle_gamma   90.00
#
_symmetry.space_group_name_H-M   'P 1'
#
loop_
_entity.id
_entity.type
_entity.pdbx_description
1 polymer ?
#
loop_
_entity_poly.entity_id
_entity_poly.type
_entity_poly.pdbx_seq_one_letter_code
_entity_poly.pdbx_strand_id
1 'polypeptide(L)'
;MNAEQRKRRGMMRTLSVRTGFAGLALGACLSLVINIALGSDSSKAAGTQYVQMASLIGQAGKKTGDQPAAPSPKHVDDDYIIGPSDVLAINVWKDAELSRTVPVRPDGKISLPLIGELQVSGLTAAKVQQMVAEGLKEYISNPEVSVIVQEVKSRTFVVLGKVVKPGSYELGKPTTVLEAIAIAGGFLDFAKASKIYIIRATGNGSPETLHFDYKKVIKGHNSEQNVELKSGDTIIVP
;
A
#
# COMPACT_ATOMS: atom_id res chain seq x y z
N MET A 1 1.55 -11.30 -60.13
CA MET A 1 1.62 -12.56 -59.35
C MET A 1 3.07 -12.80 -59.02
N ASN A 2 3.52 -12.32 -57.87
CA ASN A 2 4.93 -12.17 -57.53
C ASN A 2 5.45 -13.21 -56.56
N ALA A 3 6.67 -13.56 -56.77
CA ALA A 3 7.44 -14.68 -56.25
C ALA A 3 7.83 -14.62 -54.75
N GLU A 4 7.12 -13.91 -53.90
CA GLU A 4 7.53 -13.67 -52.49
C GLU A 4 6.80 -14.52 -51.45
N GLN A 5 5.87 -15.37 -51.85
CA GLN A 5 5.07 -16.23 -50.95
C GLN A 5 5.69 -17.61 -50.65
N ARG A 6 6.90 -17.90 -51.09
CA ARG A 6 7.51 -19.24 -50.94
C ARG A 6 8.60 -19.40 -49.86
N LYS A 7 8.90 -18.37 -49.04
CA LYS A 7 10.05 -18.44 -48.10
C LYS A 7 9.71 -18.50 -46.61
N ARG A 8 8.47 -18.84 -46.24
CA ARG A 8 8.09 -18.97 -44.82
C ARG A 8 7.49 -20.33 -44.43
N ARG A 9 7.95 -21.40 -45.08
CA ARG A 9 7.68 -22.79 -44.65
C ARG A 9 9.01 -23.52 -44.48
N GLY A 10 9.49 -23.54 -43.25
CA GLY A 10 10.64 -24.38 -42.94
C GLY A 10 11.37 -23.88 -41.68
N MET A 11 10.87 -24.16 -40.51
CA MET A 11 11.69 -24.48 -39.35
C MET A 11 10.82 -24.76 -38.11
N MET A 12 10.06 -25.85 -38.18
CA MET A 12 9.65 -26.55 -36.96
C MET A 12 10.84 -27.38 -36.49
N ARG A 13 11.46 -26.98 -35.40
CA ARG A 13 12.34 -27.83 -34.60
C ARG A 13 11.61 -28.24 -33.35
N THR A 14 11.19 -29.48 -33.35
CA THR A 14 10.80 -30.30 -32.22
C THR A 14 11.89 -30.28 -31.16
N LEU A 15 11.55 -29.86 -29.92
CA LEU A 15 12.40 -30.13 -28.78
C LEU A 15 11.67 -31.09 -27.82
N SER A 16 12.29 -32.25 -27.72
CA SER A 16 11.93 -33.43 -26.97
C SER A 16 11.86 -33.15 -25.44
N VAL A 17 10.75 -33.57 -24.85
CA VAL A 17 10.57 -33.67 -23.39
C VAL A 17 11.35 -34.91 -22.93
N ARG A 18 12.31 -34.71 -22.04
CA ARG A 18 12.93 -35.78 -21.25
C ARG A 18 12.35 -35.78 -19.85
N THR A 19 11.46 -36.71 -19.61
CA THR A 19 11.03 -37.18 -18.31
C THR A 19 12.22 -37.87 -17.59
N GLY A 20 12.59 -37.38 -16.44
CA GLY A 20 13.50 -38.03 -15.52
C GLY A 20 12.77 -38.37 -14.22
N PHE A 21 12.53 -39.66 -14.05
CA PHE A 21 11.98 -40.30 -12.85
C PHE A 21 13.11 -40.53 -11.84
N ALA A 22 12.77 -40.51 -10.58
CA ALA A 22 13.31 -41.27 -9.45
C ALA A 22 13.91 -40.44 -8.31
N GLY A 23 13.39 -40.69 -7.13
CA GLY A 23 13.96 -40.25 -5.86
C GLY A 23 13.01 -40.42 -4.68
N LEU A 24 12.67 -41.68 -4.38
CA LEU A 24 11.96 -42.15 -3.18
C LEU A 24 12.91 -41.98 -1.99
N ALA A 25 12.52 -41.28 -0.94
CA ALA A 25 13.13 -41.41 0.39
C ALA A 25 12.07 -41.32 1.48
N LEU A 26 11.78 -42.51 2.06
CA LEU A 26 11.08 -42.69 3.32
C LEU A 26 11.89 -42.10 4.47
N GLY A 27 11.25 -41.30 5.31
CA GLY A 27 11.75 -40.83 6.59
C GLY A 27 10.69 -41.08 7.67
N ALA A 28 10.95 -42.06 8.51
CA ALA A 28 10.08 -42.60 9.56
C ALA A 28 9.77 -41.57 10.66
N CYS A 29 8.50 -41.43 10.96
CA CYS A 29 8.00 -40.66 12.10
C CYS A 29 8.00 -41.56 13.33
N LEU A 30 8.84 -41.23 14.31
CA LEU A 30 8.96 -41.91 15.59
C LEU A 30 7.94 -41.33 16.56
N SER A 31 6.84 -42.01 16.76
CA SER A 31 5.83 -41.72 17.78
C SER A 31 6.30 -42.22 19.14
N LEU A 32 6.61 -41.33 20.06
CA LEU A 32 6.88 -41.68 21.47
C LEU A 32 5.59 -41.57 22.26
N VAL A 33 5.00 -42.73 22.53
CA VAL A 33 3.89 -42.91 23.49
C VAL A 33 4.51 -43.13 24.87
N ILE A 34 4.35 -42.18 25.78
CA ILE A 34 4.68 -42.39 27.20
C ILE A 34 3.41 -42.79 27.92
N ASN A 35 3.32 -44.08 28.27
CA ASN A 35 2.41 -44.62 29.27
C ASN A 35 2.95 -44.29 30.66
N ILE A 36 2.17 -43.58 31.47
CA ILE A 36 2.41 -43.52 32.91
C ILE A 36 1.31 -44.28 33.59
N ALA A 37 1.74 -45.41 34.21
CA ALA A 37 0.93 -46.28 35.02
C ALA A 37 0.49 -45.64 36.34
N LEU A 38 -0.71 -46.01 36.78
CA LEU A 38 -1.22 -45.78 38.12
C LEU A 38 -0.32 -46.40 39.19
N GLY A 39 -0.03 -45.60 40.20
CA GLY A 39 0.49 -46.09 41.47
C GLY A 39 -0.14 -45.29 42.60
N SER A 40 -1.11 -45.92 43.26
CA SER A 40 -1.68 -45.49 44.55
C SER A 40 -0.64 -45.69 45.66
N ASP A 41 -0.49 -44.78 46.59
CA ASP A 41 -0.63 -44.91 48.01
C ASP A 41 0.11 -43.87 48.85
N SER A 42 -0.68 -43.31 49.72
CA SER A 42 -0.39 -43.11 51.15
C SER A 42 0.51 -41.97 51.64
N SER A 43 -0.18 -41.14 52.33
CA SER A 43 0.10 -40.57 53.66
C SER A 43 0.93 -39.29 53.82
N LYS A 44 0.19 -38.33 54.31
CA LYS A 44 0.45 -37.45 55.47
C LYS A 44 1.73 -36.59 55.53
N ALA A 45 1.42 -35.35 55.80
CA ALA A 45 2.22 -34.38 56.55
C ALA A 45 3.25 -33.55 55.76
N ALA A 46 2.81 -32.39 55.30
CA ALA A 46 3.50 -31.11 55.40
C ALA A 46 2.59 -29.98 54.80
N GLY A 47 1.42 -29.84 55.39
CA GLY A 47 0.67 -28.58 55.27
C GLY A 47 1.26 -27.60 56.28
N THR A 48 1.27 -26.36 55.93
CA THR A 48 1.63 -25.22 56.80
C THR A 48 3.01 -24.63 56.54
N GLN A 49 3.20 -24.01 55.42
CA GLN A 49 4.17 -22.88 55.31
C GLN A 49 4.03 -22.00 54.07
N TYR A 50 2.98 -22.10 53.25
CA TYR A 50 2.83 -21.23 52.06
C TYR A 50 1.79 -20.10 52.17
N VAL A 51 1.25 -19.85 53.39
CA VAL A 51 0.16 -18.84 53.58
C VAL A 51 0.64 -17.51 54.16
N GLN A 52 1.93 -17.29 54.35
CA GLN A 52 2.41 -16.06 55.01
C GLN A 52 3.35 -15.18 54.20
N MET A 53 3.40 -15.32 52.86
CA MET A 53 4.12 -14.36 52.02
C MET A 53 3.25 -13.58 51.00
N ALA A 54 1.95 -13.63 51.15
CA ALA A 54 1.03 -12.94 50.24
C ALA A 54 0.46 -11.61 50.84
N SER A 55 0.97 -11.12 51.93
CA SER A 55 0.39 -9.90 52.58
C SER A 55 1.31 -8.68 52.67
N LEU A 56 2.41 -8.64 51.91
CA LEU A 56 3.34 -7.49 51.93
C LEU A 56 3.55 -6.81 50.57
N ILE A 57 2.72 -7.09 49.55
CA ILE A 57 2.70 -6.32 48.31
C ILE A 57 1.33 -5.63 48.16
N GLY A 58 1.01 -4.84 49.11
CA GLY A 58 -0.17 -3.97 49.07
C GLY A 58 0.23 -2.60 49.52
N GLN A 59 0.44 -1.67 48.60
CA GLN A 59 0.47 -0.22 48.67
C GLN A 59 1.75 0.39 48.07
N ALA A 60 1.89 0.24 46.76
CA ALA A 60 2.69 1.17 45.97
C ALA A 60 1.73 1.94 45.05
N GLY A 61 1.67 3.24 45.29
CA GLY A 61 0.74 4.22 44.80
C GLY A 61 0.44 4.12 43.29
N LYS A 62 -0.85 4.22 43.01
CA LYS A 62 -1.44 4.55 41.73
C LYS A 62 -0.97 5.94 41.30
N LYS A 63 0.23 6.06 40.76
CA LYS A 63 0.59 7.20 39.90
C LYS A 63 -0.01 6.88 38.53
N THR A 64 -1.15 7.50 38.26
CA THR A 64 -1.65 7.72 36.93
C THR A 64 -0.56 8.46 36.15
N GLY A 65 0.36 7.71 35.55
CA GLY A 65 1.28 8.23 34.58
C GLY A 65 0.45 8.58 33.36
N ASP A 66 0.39 9.84 33.06
CA ASP A 66 -0.01 10.40 31.78
C ASP A 66 0.94 9.79 30.75
N GLN A 67 0.56 8.62 30.22
CA GLN A 67 1.23 8.02 29.07
C GLN A 67 0.79 8.88 27.90
N PRO A 68 1.70 9.60 27.23
CA PRO A 68 1.34 10.34 26.05
C PRO A 68 0.67 9.34 25.11
N ALA A 69 -0.58 9.58 24.77
CA ALA A 69 -1.29 8.79 23.77
C ALA A 69 -0.39 8.74 22.55
N ALA A 70 0.08 7.55 22.19
CA ALA A 70 0.79 7.35 20.95
C ALA A 70 -0.06 8.02 19.86
N PRO A 71 0.51 8.87 18.99
CA PRO A 71 -0.26 9.50 17.94
C PRO A 71 -0.93 8.36 17.17
N SER A 72 -2.25 8.35 17.21
CA SER A 72 -3.03 7.45 16.36
C SER A 72 -2.49 7.62 14.95
N PRO A 73 -2.17 6.54 14.22
CA PRO A 73 -1.73 6.68 12.84
C PRO A 73 -2.81 7.51 12.16
N LYS A 74 -2.47 8.76 11.77
CA LYS A 74 -3.31 9.53 10.87
C LYS A 74 -3.55 8.61 9.69
N HIS A 75 -4.77 8.16 9.52
CA HIS A 75 -5.17 7.53 8.28
C HIS A 75 -4.77 8.52 7.18
N VAL A 76 -3.84 8.12 6.35
CA VAL A 76 -3.35 8.92 5.22
C VAL A 76 -4.49 9.27 4.27
N ASP A 77 -5.62 8.61 4.46
CA ASP A 77 -6.81 8.69 3.63
C ASP A 77 -7.76 9.86 3.98
N ASP A 78 -7.66 10.48 5.17
CA ASP A 78 -8.63 11.49 5.59
C ASP A 78 -8.54 12.79 4.77
N ASP A 79 -7.34 13.14 4.29
CA ASP A 79 -7.08 14.35 3.49
C ASP A 79 -6.93 14.06 1.98
N TYR A 80 -6.99 12.79 1.58
CA TYR A 80 -6.85 12.43 0.17
C TYR A 80 -8.07 12.84 -0.63
N ILE A 81 -7.83 13.59 -1.72
CA ILE A 81 -8.88 13.99 -2.67
C ILE A 81 -8.92 12.96 -3.80
N ILE A 82 -10.03 12.27 -3.90
CA ILE A 82 -10.30 11.25 -4.91
C ILE A 82 -10.30 11.86 -6.30
N GLY A 83 -9.63 11.21 -7.24
CA GLY A 83 -9.55 11.62 -8.63
C GLY A 83 -10.04 10.54 -9.61
N PRO A 84 -10.16 10.87 -10.90
CA PRO A 84 -10.48 9.90 -11.93
C PRO A 84 -9.44 8.77 -12.00
N SER A 85 -9.87 7.55 -12.29
CA SER A 85 -9.08 6.32 -12.35
C SER A 85 -8.67 5.73 -10.99
N ASP A 86 -8.90 6.40 -9.86
CA ASP A 86 -8.72 5.79 -8.55
C ASP A 86 -9.66 4.61 -8.35
N VAL A 87 -9.27 3.68 -7.50
CA VAL A 87 -10.08 2.50 -7.17
C VAL A 87 -10.52 2.57 -5.71
N LEU A 88 -11.82 2.56 -5.51
CA LEU A 88 -12.45 2.64 -4.18
C LEU A 88 -13.00 1.27 -3.77
N ALA A 89 -12.68 0.81 -2.57
CA ALA A 89 -13.34 -0.31 -1.92
C ALA A 89 -14.45 0.23 -1.02
N ILE A 90 -15.69 -0.10 -1.33
CA ILE A 90 -16.87 0.30 -0.57
C ILE A 90 -17.41 -0.95 0.12
N ASN A 91 -17.41 -0.92 1.44
CA ASN A 91 -17.90 -2.01 2.27
C ASN A 91 -19.14 -1.56 3.02
N VAL A 92 -20.20 -2.34 2.90
CA VAL A 92 -21.47 -2.14 3.63
C VAL A 92 -21.57 -3.25 4.67
N TRP A 93 -21.66 -2.88 5.95
CA TRP A 93 -21.70 -3.84 7.05
C TRP A 93 -22.91 -4.78 6.91
N LYS A 94 -22.66 -6.09 7.04
CA LYS A 94 -23.64 -7.17 6.90
C LYS A 94 -24.27 -7.32 5.51
N ASP A 95 -23.79 -6.59 4.50
CA ASP A 95 -24.28 -6.70 3.14
C ASP A 95 -23.14 -6.88 2.14
N ALA A 96 -22.86 -8.15 1.82
CA ALA A 96 -21.79 -8.49 0.88
C ALA A 96 -22.18 -8.19 -0.58
N GLU A 97 -23.45 -8.14 -0.90
CA GLU A 97 -23.92 -7.88 -2.27
C GLU A 97 -23.74 -6.41 -2.67
N LEU A 98 -23.80 -5.51 -1.69
CA LEU A 98 -23.55 -4.09 -1.88
C LEU A 98 -22.08 -3.72 -1.70
N SER A 99 -21.28 -4.57 -1.04
CA SER A 99 -19.85 -4.37 -0.86
C SER A 99 -19.11 -4.70 -2.14
N ARG A 100 -18.37 -3.73 -2.68
CA ARG A 100 -17.61 -3.90 -3.92
C ARG A 100 -16.46 -2.92 -4.09
N THR A 101 -15.54 -3.30 -4.94
CA THR A 101 -14.48 -2.42 -5.43
C THR A 101 -14.91 -1.81 -6.76
N VAL A 102 -14.87 -0.48 -6.86
CA VAL A 102 -15.30 0.26 -8.04
C VAL A 102 -14.24 1.28 -8.47
N PRO A 103 -13.91 1.36 -9.76
CA PRO A 103 -13.05 2.41 -10.28
C PRO A 103 -13.85 3.71 -10.43
N VAL A 104 -13.19 4.83 -10.16
CA VAL A 104 -13.71 6.16 -10.49
C VAL A 104 -13.60 6.38 -11.99
N ARG A 105 -14.70 6.64 -12.63
CA ARG A 105 -14.79 6.86 -14.07
C ARG A 105 -14.08 8.18 -14.46
N PRO A 106 -13.74 8.37 -15.76
CA PRO A 106 -13.15 9.62 -16.24
C PRO A 106 -14.02 10.86 -16.00
N ASP A 107 -15.35 10.68 -15.90
CA ASP A 107 -16.30 11.76 -15.55
C ASP A 107 -16.32 12.06 -14.04
N GLY A 108 -15.50 11.35 -13.24
CA GLY A 108 -15.40 11.54 -11.81
C GLY A 108 -16.50 10.87 -10.98
N LYS A 109 -17.30 10.00 -11.60
CA LYS A 109 -18.39 9.29 -10.95
C LYS A 109 -18.05 7.83 -10.67
N ILE A 110 -18.76 7.25 -9.69
CA ILE A 110 -18.85 5.81 -9.47
C ILE A 110 -20.27 5.35 -9.66
N SER A 111 -20.47 4.06 -9.95
CA SER A 111 -21.79 3.44 -10.07
C SER A 111 -21.94 2.36 -9.01
N LEU A 112 -22.97 2.46 -8.20
CA LEU A 112 -23.30 1.52 -7.13
C LEU A 112 -24.73 0.97 -7.31
N PRO A 113 -24.97 -0.27 -6.89
CA PRO A 113 -26.32 -0.81 -6.86
C PRO A 113 -27.22 0.04 -5.98
N LEU A 114 -28.50 0.06 -6.28
CA LEU A 114 -29.57 0.76 -5.58
C LEU A 114 -29.51 2.29 -5.69
N ILE A 115 -28.35 2.90 -5.44
CA ILE A 115 -28.19 4.37 -5.42
C ILE A 115 -27.72 4.96 -6.75
N GLY A 116 -27.33 4.12 -7.73
CA GLY A 116 -26.98 4.57 -9.07
C GLY A 116 -25.60 5.26 -9.15
N GLU A 117 -25.54 6.42 -9.84
CA GLU A 117 -24.31 7.18 -10.08
C GLU A 117 -24.11 8.25 -9.01
N LEU A 118 -22.88 8.30 -8.45
CA LEU A 118 -22.45 9.30 -7.48
C LEU A 118 -21.21 10.04 -7.98
N GLN A 119 -21.20 11.37 -7.89
CA GLN A 119 -20.01 12.19 -8.14
C GLN A 119 -19.08 12.09 -6.94
N VAL A 120 -17.85 11.58 -7.15
CA VAL A 120 -16.88 11.35 -6.06
C VAL A 120 -15.55 12.06 -6.29
N SER A 121 -15.22 12.40 -7.53
CA SER A 121 -14.00 13.17 -7.83
C SER A 121 -14.05 14.55 -7.19
N GLY A 122 -12.94 14.93 -6.55
CA GLY A 122 -12.83 16.16 -5.77
C GLY A 122 -13.29 16.06 -4.32
N LEU A 123 -13.76 14.88 -3.88
CA LEU A 123 -14.19 14.61 -2.51
C LEU A 123 -13.19 13.74 -1.76
N THR A 124 -13.25 13.74 -0.43
CA THR A 124 -12.51 12.81 0.43
C THR A 124 -13.28 11.51 0.61
N ALA A 125 -12.60 10.43 1.00
CA ALA A 125 -13.23 9.14 1.28
C ALA A 125 -14.33 9.25 2.34
N ALA A 126 -14.13 10.05 3.39
CA ALA A 126 -15.11 10.31 4.44
C ALA A 126 -16.39 10.97 3.88
N LYS A 127 -16.24 11.90 2.93
CA LYS A 127 -17.42 12.55 2.31
C LYS A 127 -18.19 11.58 1.41
N VAL A 128 -17.48 10.76 0.64
CA VAL A 128 -18.10 9.71 -0.18
C VAL A 128 -18.84 8.70 0.69
N GLN A 129 -18.25 8.29 1.82
CA GLN A 129 -18.87 7.40 2.80
C GLN A 129 -20.21 7.94 3.28
N GLN A 130 -20.28 9.23 3.64
CA GLN A 130 -21.52 9.87 4.05
C GLN A 130 -22.58 9.85 2.93
N MET A 131 -22.18 10.18 1.70
CA MET A 131 -23.10 10.21 0.55
C MET A 131 -23.66 8.81 0.24
N VAL A 132 -22.80 7.79 0.29
CA VAL A 132 -23.23 6.39 0.08
C VAL A 132 -24.19 5.96 1.19
N ALA A 133 -23.83 6.25 2.47
CA ALA A 133 -24.72 5.92 3.59
C ALA A 133 -26.08 6.63 3.50
N GLU A 134 -26.11 7.89 3.08
CA GLU A 134 -27.37 8.62 2.87
C GLU A 134 -28.20 8.00 1.74
N GLY A 135 -27.58 7.68 0.61
CA GLY A 135 -28.28 7.05 -0.51
C GLY A 135 -28.85 5.67 -0.19
N LEU A 136 -28.19 4.91 0.70
CA LEU A 136 -28.64 3.59 1.12
C LEU A 136 -29.75 3.61 2.18
N LYS A 137 -30.02 4.73 2.86
CA LYS A 137 -31.07 4.83 3.90
C LYS A 137 -32.48 4.50 3.39
N GLU A 138 -32.74 4.71 2.11
CA GLU A 138 -34.02 4.37 1.50
C GLU A 138 -34.25 2.85 1.39
N TYR A 139 -33.15 2.08 1.37
CA TYR A 139 -33.16 0.63 1.14
C TYR A 139 -32.79 -0.18 2.38
N ILE A 140 -31.97 0.40 3.27
CA ILE A 140 -31.40 -0.29 4.44
C ILE A 140 -31.59 0.57 5.69
N SER A 141 -32.09 -0.04 6.76
CA SER A 141 -32.17 0.61 8.08
C SER A 141 -30.78 0.71 8.70
N ASN A 142 -30.30 1.94 8.94
CA ASN A 142 -29.00 2.24 9.54
C ASN A 142 -27.80 1.61 8.79
N PRO A 143 -27.53 1.99 7.54
CA PRO A 143 -26.41 1.45 6.79
C PRO A 143 -25.08 1.93 7.39
N GLU A 144 -24.21 1.00 7.80
CA GLU A 144 -22.83 1.27 8.17
C GLU A 144 -21.93 1.04 6.95
N VAL A 145 -21.37 2.12 6.42
CA VAL A 145 -20.56 2.11 5.20
C VAL A 145 -19.13 2.49 5.54
N SER A 146 -18.17 1.80 4.96
CA SER A 146 -16.75 2.17 4.97
C SER A 146 -16.26 2.33 3.54
N VAL A 147 -15.56 3.43 3.25
CA VAL A 147 -14.96 3.70 1.95
C VAL A 147 -13.46 3.83 2.11
N ILE A 148 -12.71 3.01 1.39
CA ILE A 148 -11.25 2.98 1.42
C ILE A 148 -10.72 3.19 0.01
N VAL A 149 -9.75 4.08 -0.16
CA VAL A 149 -9.03 4.22 -1.43
C VAL A 149 -8.04 3.05 -1.53
N GLN A 150 -8.34 2.10 -2.41
CA GLN A 150 -7.54 0.88 -2.58
C GLN A 150 -6.34 1.12 -3.50
N GLU A 151 -6.53 1.90 -4.57
CA GLU A 151 -5.47 2.24 -5.52
C GLU A 151 -5.55 3.73 -5.89
N VAL A 152 -4.42 4.41 -5.77
CA VAL A 152 -4.27 5.84 -6.14
C VAL A 152 -3.67 5.91 -7.54
N LYS A 153 -4.52 6.04 -8.56
CA LYS A 153 -4.09 6.14 -9.96
C LYS A 153 -4.26 7.54 -10.56
N SER A 154 -5.03 8.40 -9.90
CA SER A 154 -5.29 9.77 -10.35
C SER A 154 -4.10 10.70 -10.15
N ARG A 155 -3.21 10.38 -9.22
CA ARG A 155 -2.03 11.18 -8.89
C ARG A 155 -0.77 10.40 -9.20
N THR A 156 -0.04 10.83 -10.21
CA THR A 156 1.21 10.18 -10.61
C THR A 156 2.28 11.24 -10.91
N PHE A 157 3.53 10.85 -10.79
CA PHE A 157 4.68 11.58 -11.32
C PHE A 157 5.53 10.65 -12.17
N VAL A 158 6.36 11.21 -13.02
CA VAL A 158 7.19 10.45 -13.96
C VAL A 158 8.67 10.71 -13.66
N VAL A 159 9.49 9.66 -13.66
CA VAL A 159 10.95 9.77 -13.54
C VAL A 159 11.58 9.23 -14.81
N LEU A 160 12.39 10.05 -15.48
CA LEU A 160 13.05 9.75 -16.73
C LEU A 160 14.56 9.96 -16.64
N GLY A 161 15.29 9.30 -17.52
CA GLY A 161 16.75 9.46 -17.69
C GLY A 161 17.57 8.45 -16.93
N LYS A 162 18.71 8.87 -16.37
CA LYS A 162 19.70 7.97 -15.75
C LYS A 162 19.38 7.62 -14.30
N VAL A 163 18.25 6.94 -14.09
CA VAL A 163 17.84 6.31 -12.83
C VAL A 163 17.72 4.80 -13.03
N VAL A 164 17.79 4.04 -11.94
CA VAL A 164 17.76 2.57 -12.00
C VAL A 164 16.44 2.06 -12.56
N LYS A 165 15.33 2.69 -12.20
CA LYS A 165 13.99 2.32 -12.66
C LYS A 165 13.26 3.57 -13.16
N PRO A 166 13.42 3.94 -14.46
CA PRO A 166 12.61 5.01 -15.03
C PRO A 166 11.18 4.52 -15.22
N GLY A 167 10.20 5.43 -15.02
CA GLY A 167 8.78 5.06 -15.15
C GLY A 167 7.84 6.07 -14.51
N SER A 168 6.56 5.71 -14.48
CA SER A 168 5.52 6.43 -13.76
C SER A 168 5.33 5.83 -12.37
N TYR A 169 5.15 6.69 -11.38
CA TYR A 169 5.00 6.33 -9.96
C TYR A 169 3.76 6.99 -9.38
N GLU A 170 3.12 6.29 -8.46
CA GLU A 170 1.95 6.80 -7.76
C GLU A 170 2.36 7.83 -6.69
N LEU A 171 1.58 8.91 -6.58
CA LEU A 171 1.75 9.97 -5.60
C LEU A 171 0.66 9.86 -4.52
N GLY A 172 0.68 8.76 -3.75
CA GLY A 172 -0.31 8.49 -2.70
C GLY A 172 -0.09 9.30 -1.40
N LYS A 173 1.12 9.85 -1.22
CA LYS A 173 1.49 10.70 -0.07
C LYS A 173 2.32 11.89 -0.53
N PRO A 174 2.45 12.96 0.27
CA PRO A 174 3.40 14.02 0.01
C PRO A 174 4.79 13.43 -0.18
N THR A 175 5.38 13.62 -1.36
CA THR A 175 6.66 13.02 -1.76
C THR A 175 7.56 14.11 -2.31
N THR A 176 8.80 14.17 -1.81
CA THR A 176 9.80 15.14 -2.28
C THR A 176 10.59 14.60 -3.48
N VAL A 177 11.31 15.48 -4.18
CA VAL A 177 12.19 15.09 -5.30
C VAL A 177 13.22 14.05 -4.85
N LEU A 178 13.79 14.21 -3.66
CA LEU A 178 14.79 13.28 -3.11
C LEU A 178 14.19 11.89 -2.88
N GLU A 179 12.99 11.82 -2.31
CA GLU A 179 12.27 10.55 -2.11
C GLU A 179 11.90 9.88 -3.44
N ALA A 180 11.46 10.66 -4.42
CA ALA A 180 11.13 10.15 -5.74
C ALA A 180 12.31 9.48 -6.44
N ILE A 181 13.51 10.07 -6.32
CA ILE A 181 14.74 9.48 -6.85
C ILE A 181 15.09 8.19 -6.08
N ALA A 182 14.88 8.16 -4.77
CA ALA A 182 15.09 6.96 -3.96
C ALA A 182 14.10 5.83 -4.35
N ILE A 183 12.83 6.15 -4.57
CA ILE A 183 11.81 5.20 -5.07
C ILE A 183 12.20 4.65 -6.45
N ALA A 184 12.76 5.49 -7.33
CA ALA A 184 13.28 5.09 -8.63
C ALA A 184 14.57 4.24 -8.55
N GLY A 185 15.04 3.91 -7.34
CA GLY A 185 16.23 3.07 -7.10
C GLY A 185 17.55 3.83 -7.14
N GLY A 186 17.53 5.16 -7.16
CA GLY A 186 18.73 6.00 -7.22
C GLY A 186 19.23 6.21 -8.64
N PHE A 187 20.49 6.68 -8.73
CA PHE A 187 21.12 7.04 -10.00
C PHE A 187 21.88 5.87 -10.61
N LEU A 188 21.89 5.83 -11.94
CA LEU A 188 22.81 4.99 -12.72
C LEU A 188 24.18 5.67 -12.83
N ASP A 189 25.17 4.89 -13.29
CA ASP A 189 26.52 5.39 -13.58
C ASP A 189 26.47 6.54 -14.58
N PHE A 190 27.33 7.54 -14.34
CA PHE A 190 27.44 8.76 -15.16
C PHE A 190 26.19 9.67 -15.18
N ALA A 191 25.26 9.50 -14.22
CA ALA A 191 24.16 10.43 -14.06
C ALA A 191 24.66 11.81 -13.61
N LYS A 192 24.12 12.85 -14.22
CA LYS A 192 24.46 14.25 -13.88
C LYS A 192 23.59 14.72 -12.70
N ALA A 193 23.81 14.14 -11.52
CA ALA A 193 23.00 14.39 -10.32
C ALA A 193 22.93 15.87 -9.85
N SER A 194 23.80 16.76 -10.38
CA SER A 194 23.74 18.21 -10.12
C SER A 194 22.94 18.98 -11.13
N LYS A 195 22.40 18.34 -12.18
CA LYS A 195 21.66 19.00 -13.28
C LYS A 195 20.28 18.36 -13.48
N ILE A 196 19.66 17.95 -12.42
CA ILE A 196 18.29 17.39 -12.45
C ILE A 196 17.31 18.54 -12.60
N TYR A 197 16.24 18.32 -13.32
CA TYR A 197 15.17 19.31 -13.43
C TYR A 197 13.81 18.62 -13.42
N ILE A 198 12.84 19.33 -12.90
CA ILE A 198 11.44 18.90 -12.81
C ILE A 198 10.64 19.78 -13.77
N ILE A 199 9.89 19.16 -14.65
CA ILE A 199 8.92 19.84 -15.51
C ILE A 199 7.57 19.70 -14.85
N ARG A 200 6.98 20.84 -14.49
CA ARG A 200 5.65 20.93 -13.87
C ARG A 200 4.68 21.57 -14.85
N ALA A 201 3.59 20.88 -15.14
CA ALA A 201 2.51 21.48 -15.92
C ALA A 201 1.80 22.54 -15.07
N THR A 202 1.82 23.79 -15.54
CA THR A 202 1.09 24.88 -14.92
C THR A 202 -0.16 25.16 -15.76
N GLY A 203 -1.31 25.37 -15.12
CA GLY A 203 -2.59 25.58 -15.81
C GLY A 203 -2.62 26.73 -16.81
N ASN A 204 -1.56 27.55 -16.88
CA ASN A 204 -1.42 28.71 -17.77
C ASN A 204 -0.74 28.37 -19.12
N GLY A 205 -0.57 27.08 -19.45
CA GLY A 205 -0.07 26.65 -20.76
C GLY A 205 1.46 26.63 -20.94
N SER A 206 2.25 27.23 -20.06
CA SER A 206 3.71 27.14 -20.10
C SER A 206 4.20 26.26 -18.96
N PRO A 207 4.97 25.19 -19.22
CA PRO A 207 5.53 24.36 -18.17
C PRO A 207 6.56 25.14 -17.34
N GLU A 208 6.50 24.99 -16.04
CA GLU A 208 7.52 25.49 -15.12
C GLU A 208 8.66 24.48 -15.02
N THR A 209 9.90 24.95 -15.11
CA THR A 209 11.09 24.11 -14.93
C THR A 209 11.77 24.45 -13.61
N LEU A 210 11.76 23.50 -12.68
CA LEU A 210 12.43 23.61 -11.38
C LEU A 210 13.77 22.87 -11.43
N HIS A 211 14.84 23.53 -11.00
CA HIS A 211 16.18 22.91 -10.96
C HIS A 211 16.42 22.25 -9.62
N PHE A 212 17.06 21.07 -9.65
CA PHE A 212 17.41 20.30 -8.47
C PHE A 212 18.86 19.83 -8.54
N ASP A 213 19.68 20.29 -7.60
CA ASP A 213 21.07 19.85 -7.43
C ASP A 213 21.19 18.89 -6.25
N TYR A 214 21.12 17.60 -6.55
CA TYR A 214 21.22 16.53 -5.55
C TYR A 214 22.47 16.69 -4.67
N LYS A 215 23.65 17.02 -5.27
CA LYS A 215 24.91 17.12 -4.54
C LYS A 215 24.93 18.25 -3.52
N LYS A 216 24.22 19.33 -3.78
CA LYS A 216 24.08 20.45 -2.84
C LYS A 216 23.05 20.15 -1.77
N VAL A 217 21.90 19.60 -2.14
CA VAL A 217 20.80 19.31 -1.22
C VAL A 217 21.23 18.30 -0.16
N ILE A 218 21.95 17.21 -0.51
CA ILE A 218 22.42 16.22 0.47
C ILE A 218 23.49 16.76 1.43
N LYS A 219 24.18 17.85 1.05
CA LYS A 219 25.13 18.56 1.91
C LYS A 219 24.47 19.63 2.78
N GLY A 220 23.15 19.74 2.74
CA GLY A 220 22.38 20.73 3.49
C GLY A 220 22.38 22.14 2.84
N HIS A 221 22.89 22.26 1.61
CA HIS A 221 22.81 23.52 0.84
C HIS A 221 21.59 23.48 -0.09
N ASN A 222 20.94 24.62 -0.28
CA ASN A 222 19.78 24.76 -1.19
C ASN A 222 18.67 23.73 -0.90
N SER A 223 18.36 23.49 0.37
CA SER A 223 17.31 22.56 0.77
C SER A 223 15.93 22.93 0.23
N GLU A 224 15.72 24.21 -0.10
CA GLU A 224 14.53 24.72 -0.77
C GLU A 224 14.28 24.12 -2.16
N GLN A 225 15.32 23.56 -2.81
CA GLN A 225 15.16 22.85 -4.07
C GLN A 225 14.50 21.48 -3.92
N ASN A 226 14.48 20.91 -2.70
CA ASN A 226 13.79 19.67 -2.43
C ASN A 226 12.28 19.88 -2.27
N VAL A 227 11.66 20.31 -3.35
CA VAL A 227 10.22 20.61 -3.38
C VAL A 227 9.38 19.34 -3.31
N GLU A 228 8.16 19.48 -2.80
CA GLU A 228 7.12 18.46 -2.94
C GLU A 228 6.66 18.34 -4.40
N LEU A 229 6.53 17.10 -4.85
CA LEU A 229 6.00 16.79 -6.17
C LEU A 229 4.49 17.00 -6.22
N LYS A 230 4.04 17.45 -7.38
CA LYS A 230 2.61 17.53 -7.72
C LYS A 230 2.25 16.47 -8.76
N SER A 231 0.97 16.13 -8.83
CA SER A 231 0.47 15.24 -9.88
C SER A 231 0.82 15.80 -11.27
N GLY A 232 1.37 14.96 -12.13
CA GLY A 232 1.82 15.32 -13.48
C GLY A 232 3.26 15.84 -13.55
N ASP A 233 3.99 15.94 -12.43
CA ASP A 233 5.40 16.35 -12.47
C ASP A 233 6.26 15.29 -13.18
N THR A 234 7.22 15.75 -13.99
CA THR A 234 8.21 14.91 -14.65
C THR A 234 9.61 15.25 -14.19
N ILE A 235 10.29 14.32 -13.55
CA ILE A 235 11.69 14.46 -13.11
C ILE A 235 12.58 13.92 -14.20
N ILE A 236 13.55 14.71 -14.64
CA ILE A 236 14.52 14.32 -15.67
C ILE A 236 15.93 14.32 -15.08
N VAL A 237 16.58 13.16 -15.13
CA VAL A 237 17.96 12.94 -14.67
C VAL A 237 18.84 12.73 -15.89
N PRO A 238 19.67 13.74 -16.29
CA PRO A 238 20.54 13.65 -17.47
C PRO A 238 21.71 12.70 -17.29
#